data_428bdcdb577c6df807b6b15214e5542c
#
_entry.id   428bdcdb577c6df807b6b15214e5542c
#
_cell.length_a   1.000
_cell.length_b   1.000
_cell.length_c   1.000
_cell.angle_alpha   90.00
_cell.angle_beta   90.00
_cell.angle_gamma   90.00
#
_symmetry.space_group_name_H-M   'P 1'
#
loop_
_entity.id
_entity.type
_entity.pdbx_description
1 polymer ?
#
loop_
_entity_poly.entity_id
_entity_poly.type
_entity_poly.pdbx_seq_one_letter_code
_entity_poly.pdbx_strand_id
1 'polypeptide(L)'
;MNILLVGGSCSLMDSMILKFRKEGHRVFLLTGDKYRHNKYQKVFERYDFAYDCENLNDILESVNADATILMGAFDTNYRWNGEERETVHFISHLVNILVAYSMANKKRLIFLSSDEIYNGNYKDDIEEEEKFSGIGIRADALSQAEEICENFRINRGLDIVTLRLDHLYSIPKEKKDINNICARMCLDCLRDGHIKAKADHVFSLLYEKDAVEYIYQLIKNTKHERSRYNLSSNDVISEVGLAAKVQEAMGTESNIAVFSDSNGRCVLS
;
A
#
# COMPACT_ATOMS: atom_id res chain seq x y z
N MET A 1 -10.20 -19.60 5.02
CA MET A 1 -10.22 -18.47 5.94
C MET A 1 -11.17 -17.40 5.41
N ASN A 2 -11.69 -16.57 6.31
CA ASN A 2 -12.36 -15.31 5.97
C ASN A 2 -11.32 -14.19 6.00
N ILE A 3 -11.17 -13.46 4.91
CA ILE A 3 -10.21 -12.35 4.81
C ILE A 3 -10.99 -11.06 4.54
N LEU A 4 -10.79 -10.06 5.38
CA LEU A 4 -11.40 -8.73 5.22
C LEU A 4 -10.36 -7.77 4.65
N LEU A 5 -10.69 -7.13 3.54
CA LEU A 5 -9.92 -6.03 2.97
C LEU A 5 -10.64 -4.72 3.29
N VAL A 6 -9.93 -3.74 3.80
CA VAL A 6 -10.47 -2.43 4.18
C VAL A 6 -9.77 -1.33 3.40
N GLY A 7 -10.52 -0.61 2.58
CA GLY A 7 -10.02 0.50 1.78
C GLY A 7 -10.63 0.57 0.38
N GLY A 8 -10.20 1.57 -0.38
CA GLY A 8 -10.61 1.78 -1.76
C GLY A 8 -9.88 0.86 -2.74
N SER A 9 -10.36 0.83 -3.95
CA SER A 9 -9.86 -0.10 -4.97
C SER A 9 -8.57 0.36 -5.63
N CYS A 10 -7.62 -0.56 -5.67
CA CYS A 10 -6.41 -0.42 -6.46
C CYS A 10 -6.00 -1.77 -7.07
N SER A 11 -5.02 -1.76 -7.95
CA SER A 11 -4.48 -2.95 -8.61
C SER A 11 -4.00 -4.00 -7.60
N LEU A 12 -3.31 -3.57 -6.54
CA LEU A 12 -2.85 -4.44 -5.45
C LEU A 12 -4.02 -5.18 -4.77
N MET A 13 -5.11 -4.47 -4.46
CA MET A 13 -6.31 -5.08 -3.88
C MET A 13 -6.91 -6.13 -4.81
N ASP A 14 -7.03 -5.83 -6.10
CA ASP A 14 -7.53 -6.78 -7.10
C ASP A 14 -6.66 -8.03 -7.20
N SER A 15 -5.35 -7.87 -7.13
CA SER A 15 -4.39 -8.98 -7.16
C SER A 15 -4.46 -9.84 -5.90
N MET A 16 -4.62 -9.22 -4.73
CA MET A 16 -4.89 -9.94 -3.47
C MET A 16 -6.17 -10.76 -3.53
N ILE A 17 -7.27 -10.17 -4.02
CA ILE A 17 -8.55 -10.87 -4.15
C ILE A 17 -8.42 -12.10 -5.04
N LEU A 18 -7.78 -11.94 -6.20
CA LEU A 18 -7.56 -13.05 -7.12
C LEU A 18 -6.73 -14.17 -6.50
N LYS A 19 -5.63 -13.82 -5.81
CA LYS A 19 -4.79 -14.77 -5.10
C LYS A 19 -5.55 -15.50 -4.01
N PHE A 20 -6.19 -14.77 -3.09
CA PHE A 20 -6.86 -15.37 -1.93
C PHE A 20 -8.02 -16.28 -2.35
N ARG A 21 -8.78 -15.90 -3.37
CA ARG A 21 -9.85 -16.75 -3.90
C ARG A 21 -9.30 -18.00 -4.59
N LYS A 22 -8.21 -17.89 -5.33
CA LYS A 22 -7.52 -19.06 -5.93
C LYS A 22 -7.08 -20.06 -4.86
N GLU A 23 -6.68 -19.56 -3.70
CA GLU A 23 -6.28 -20.38 -2.53
C GLU A 23 -7.50 -20.88 -1.71
N GLY A 24 -8.73 -20.65 -2.19
CA GLY A 24 -9.95 -21.15 -1.54
C GLY A 24 -10.45 -20.33 -0.36
N HIS A 25 -10.02 -19.07 -0.24
CA HIS A 25 -10.47 -18.18 0.85
C HIS A 25 -11.72 -17.37 0.47
N ARG A 26 -12.50 -16.99 1.49
CA ARG A 26 -13.62 -16.07 1.33
C ARG A 26 -13.11 -14.65 1.55
N VAL A 27 -13.35 -13.77 0.59
CA VAL A 27 -12.89 -12.38 0.64
C VAL A 27 -14.08 -11.46 0.82
N PHE A 28 -13.99 -10.60 1.84
CA PHE A 28 -14.94 -9.56 2.17
C PHE A 28 -14.28 -8.20 1.95
N LEU A 29 -15.07 -7.20 1.60
CA LEU A 29 -14.58 -5.85 1.37
C LEU A 29 -15.38 -4.84 2.20
N LEU A 30 -14.68 -3.98 2.92
CA LEU A 30 -15.20 -2.77 3.55
C LEU A 30 -14.59 -1.56 2.86
N THR A 31 -15.41 -0.78 2.15
CA THR A 31 -14.92 0.34 1.33
C THR A 31 -15.89 1.51 1.30
N GLY A 32 -15.37 2.73 1.06
CA GLY A 32 -16.16 3.90 0.73
C GLY A 32 -16.62 3.95 -0.73
N ASP A 33 -16.02 3.16 -1.60
CA ASP A 33 -16.36 3.11 -3.03
C ASP A 33 -17.64 2.30 -3.28
N LYS A 34 -18.42 2.71 -4.29
CA LYS A 34 -19.55 1.91 -4.80
C LYS A 34 -19.06 0.71 -5.61
N TYR A 35 -18.63 -0.30 -4.92
CA TYR A 35 -18.12 -1.51 -5.55
C TYR A 35 -19.25 -2.48 -5.90
N ARG A 36 -19.38 -2.78 -7.20
CA ARG A 36 -20.25 -3.86 -7.69
C ARG A 36 -19.38 -4.88 -8.41
N HIS A 37 -18.82 -5.81 -7.66
CA HIS A 37 -17.97 -6.80 -8.29
C HIS A 37 -18.26 -8.21 -7.80
N ASN A 38 -18.42 -9.15 -8.74
CA ASN A 38 -18.58 -10.59 -8.46
C ASN A 38 -17.33 -11.26 -7.84
N LYS A 39 -16.26 -10.48 -7.63
CA LYS A 39 -15.00 -10.97 -7.04
C LYS A 39 -15.08 -11.13 -5.52
N TYR A 40 -16.01 -10.48 -4.86
CA TYR A 40 -16.11 -10.44 -3.39
C TYR A 40 -17.21 -11.37 -2.87
N GLN A 41 -17.02 -11.90 -1.68
CA GLN A 41 -18.07 -12.66 -0.98
C GLN A 41 -19.22 -11.72 -0.57
N LYS A 42 -18.85 -10.58 -0.02
CA LYS A 42 -19.75 -9.51 0.37
C LYS A 42 -19.02 -8.19 0.37
N VAL A 43 -19.68 -7.16 -0.13
CA VAL A 43 -19.20 -5.77 -0.08
C VAL A 43 -20.00 -5.03 0.97
N PHE A 44 -19.32 -4.42 1.92
CA PHE A 44 -19.89 -3.47 2.86
C PHE A 44 -19.51 -2.07 2.38
N GLU A 45 -20.47 -1.35 1.81
CA GLU A 45 -20.26 0.03 1.38
C GLU A 45 -20.48 0.95 2.58
N ARG A 46 -19.43 1.67 2.99
CA ARG A 46 -19.45 2.51 4.18
C ARG A 46 -18.74 3.83 3.92
N TYR A 47 -19.52 4.86 3.69
CA TYR A 47 -18.99 6.22 3.51
C TYR A 47 -18.62 6.87 4.84
N ASP A 48 -19.35 6.51 5.91
CA ASP A 48 -19.26 7.16 7.23
C ASP A 48 -18.72 6.23 8.32
N PHE A 49 -18.13 5.09 7.96
CA PHE A 49 -17.63 4.11 8.94
C PHE A 49 -16.58 4.70 9.90
N ALA A 50 -15.97 5.82 9.53
CA ALA A 50 -15.04 6.55 10.36
C ALA A 50 -15.61 7.01 11.68
N TYR A 51 -16.89 7.32 11.69
CA TYR A 51 -17.56 7.97 12.82
C TYR A 51 -18.52 7.06 13.59
N ASP A 52 -18.63 5.80 13.15
CA ASP A 52 -19.58 4.82 13.68
C ASP A 52 -18.89 3.52 14.07
N CYS A 53 -18.32 3.53 15.29
CA CYS A 53 -17.61 2.36 15.81
C CYS A 53 -18.54 1.17 16.10
N GLU A 54 -19.80 1.40 16.48
CA GLU A 54 -20.77 0.32 16.78
C GLU A 54 -21.06 -0.49 15.51
N ASN A 55 -21.33 0.20 14.44
CA ASN A 55 -21.60 -0.40 13.14
C ASN A 55 -20.37 -1.13 12.55
N LEU A 56 -19.17 -0.60 12.79
CA LEU A 56 -17.92 -1.30 12.45
C LEU A 56 -17.79 -2.59 13.24
N ASN A 57 -18.10 -2.57 14.52
CA ASN A 57 -18.07 -3.75 15.37
C ASN A 57 -19.01 -4.84 14.84
N ASP A 58 -20.26 -4.49 14.51
CA ASP A 58 -21.23 -5.42 13.92
C ASP A 58 -20.74 -6.03 12.60
N ILE A 59 -20.08 -5.23 11.74
CA ILE A 59 -19.48 -5.73 10.50
C ILE A 59 -18.36 -6.71 10.80
N LEU A 60 -17.44 -6.35 11.70
CA LEU A 60 -16.30 -7.18 12.06
C LEU A 60 -16.74 -8.52 12.68
N GLU A 61 -17.75 -8.49 13.56
CA GLU A 61 -18.35 -9.69 14.13
C GLU A 61 -19.04 -10.56 13.06
N SER A 62 -19.81 -9.94 12.15
CA SER A 62 -20.51 -10.66 11.09
C SER A 62 -19.57 -11.34 10.10
N VAL A 63 -18.42 -10.74 9.81
CA VAL A 63 -17.39 -11.32 8.94
C VAL A 63 -16.60 -12.39 9.68
N ASN A 64 -16.34 -12.21 10.96
CA ASN A 64 -15.44 -13.04 11.77
C ASN A 64 -14.15 -13.36 11.01
N ALA A 65 -13.45 -12.30 10.60
CA ALA A 65 -12.28 -12.42 9.74
C ALA A 65 -11.14 -13.17 10.44
N ASP A 66 -10.49 -14.08 9.73
CA ASP A 66 -9.26 -14.73 10.19
C ASP A 66 -8.04 -13.82 10.00
N ALA A 67 -8.10 -12.92 9.02
CA ALA A 67 -7.16 -11.85 8.83
C ALA A 67 -7.86 -10.61 8.25
N THR A 68 -7.37 -9.44 8.64
CA THR A 68 -7.83 -8.14 8.12
C THR A 68 -6.64 -7.40 7.52
N ILE A 69 -6.81 -6.84 6.33
CA ILE A 69 -5.80 -6.03 5.66
C ILE A 69 -6.33 -4.62 5.49
N LEU A 70 -5.67 -3.67 6.12
CA LEU A 70 -5.92 -2.24 5.92
C LEU A 70 -5.05 -1.75 4.78
N MET A 71 -5.68 -1.22 3.73
CA MET A 71 -4.98 -0.77 2.52
C MET A 71 -4.04 0.41 2.78
N GLY A 72 -4.26 1.19 3.84
CA GLY A 72 -3.36 2.23 4.32
C GLY A 72 -2.86 3.17 3.23
N ALA A 73 -1.57 3.10 2.90
CA ALA A 73 -0.95 3.90 1.85
C ALA A 73 -1.57 3.69 0.46
N PHE A 74 -2.21 2.56 0.23
CA PHE A 74 -2.82 2.18 -1.06
C PHE A 74 -4.34 2.35 -1.09
N ASP A 75 -4.91 3.00 -0.07
CA ASP A 75 -6.33 3.26 0.02
C ASP A 75 -6.74 4.44 -0.87
N THR A 76 -7.47 4.16 -1.94
CA THR A 76 -7.93 5.15 -2.92
C THR A 76 -9.14 5.97 -2.47
N ASN A 77 -9.66 5.74 -1.27
CA ASN A 77 -10.68 6.62 -0.66
C ASN A 77 -10.08 7.98 -0.28
N TYR A 78 -8.75 8.07 -0.12
CA TYR A 78 -8.05 9.31 0.22
C TYR A 78 -7.36 9.90 -1.02
N ARG A 79 -7.60 11.20 -1.23
CA ARG A 79 -6.99 11.96 -2.33
C ARG A 79 -5.92 12.87 -1.74
N TRP A 80 -4.72 12.39 -1.65
CA TRP A 80 -3.57 13.11 -1.08
C TRP A 80 -3.15 14.31 -1.96
N ASN A 81 -4.06 15.28 -2.13
CA ASN A 81 -3.86 16.46 -2.98
C ASN A 81 -3.30 17.68 -2.22
N GLY A 82 -2.67 17.44 -1.08
CA GLY A 82 -2.05 18.47 -0.26
C GLY A 82 -2.99 19.10 0.78
N GLU A 83 -4.18 18.54 1.00
CA GLU A 83 -5.11 19.00 2.01
C GLU A 83 -4.88 18.28 3.35
N GLU A 84 -4.56 19.02 4.41
CA GLU A 84 -4.41 18.52 5.78
C GLU A 84 -5.66 17.77 6.27
N ARG A 85 -6.82 18.10 5.73
CA ARG A 85 -8.08 17.45 6.03
C ARG A 85 -8.08 15.95 5.72
N GLU A 86 -7.36 15.54 4.67
CA GLU A 86 -7.21 14.11 4.32
C GLU A 86 -6.50 13.34 5.43
N THR A 87 -5.47 13.94 6.04
CA THR A 87 -4.77 13.35 7.20
C THR A 87 -5.72 13.12 8.36
N VAL A 88 -6.55 14.11 8.69
CA VAL A 88 -7.52 13.99 9.79
C VAL A 88 -8.51 12.85 9.53
N HIS A 89 -9.03 12.75 8.31
CA HIS A 89 -9.95 11.68 7.93
C HIS A 89 -9.27 10.32 7.99
N PHE A 90 -8.08 10.19 7.42
CA PHE A 90 -7.32 8.95 7.41
C PHE A 90 -7.04 8.44 8.82
N ILE A 91 -6.54 9.30 9.70
CA ILE A 91 -6.23 8.94 11.09
C ILE A 91 -7.52 8.60 11.87
N SER A 92 -8.60 9.38 11.71
CA SER A 92 -9.87 9.09 12.36
C SER A 92 -10.44 7.73 11.94
N HIS A 93 -10.39 7.41 10.65
CA HIS A 93 -10.83 6.12 10.12
C HIS A 93 -10.00 4.97 10.71
N LEU A 94 -8.68 5.12 10.71
CA LEU A 94 -7.77 4.12 11.28
C LEU A 94 -8.09 3.87 12.75
N VAL A 95 -8.21 4.92 13.56
CA VAL A 95 -8.50 4.80 15.00
C VAL A 95 -9.83 4.09 15.23
N ASN A 96 -10.89 4.47 14.52
CA ASN A 96 -12.20 3.84 14.66
C ASN A 96 -12.18 2.36 14.27
N ILE A 97 -11.48 2.00 13.19
CA ILE A 97 -11.28 0.59 12.82
C ILE A 97 -10.52 -0.16 13.91
N LEU A 98 -9.43 0.39 14.43
CA LEU A 98 -8.63 -0.28 15.47
C LEU A 98 -9.39 -0.42 16.79
N VAL A 99 -10.20 0.57 17.16
CA VAL A 99 -11.08 0.49 18.34
C VAL A 99 -12.10 -0.64 18.16
N ALA A 100 -12.87 -0.64 17.08
CA ALA A 100 -13.84 -1.68 16.78
C ALA A 100 -13.17 -3.07 16.71
N TYR A 101 -12.01 -3.16 16.05
CA TYR A 101 -11.24 -4.39 15.95
C TYR A 101 -10.78 -4.92 17.31
N SER A 102 -10.40 -4.04 18.23
CA SER A 102 -10.00 -4.44 19.58
C SER A 102 -11.16 -5.02 20.41
N MET A 103 -12.38 -4.69 20.06
CA MET A 103 -13.59 -5.18 20.72
C MET A 103 -14.08 -6.50 20.11
N ALA A 104 -14.12 -6.60 18.80
CA ALA A 104 -14.75 -7.70 18.06
C ALA A 104 -13.78 -8.86 17.77
N ASN A 105 -12.58 -8.57 17.37
CA ASN A 105 -11.67 -9.58 16.81
C ASN A 105 -10.21 -9.24 17.09
N LYS A 106 -9.46 -10.20 17.65
CA LYS A 106 -8.03 -10.05 17.96
C LYS A 106 -7.13 -10.90 17.05
N LYS A 107 -7.62 -11.31 15.88
CA LYS A 107 -6.82 -12.06 14.92
C LYS A 107 -5.84 -11.13 14.17
N ARG A 108 -5.15 -11.64 13.15
CA ARG A 108 -4.14 -10.89 12.41
C ARG A 108 -4.71 -9.66 11.70
N LEU A 109 -4.07 -8.52 11.91
CA LEU A 109 -4.29 -7.30 11.15
C LEU A 109 -2.99 -6.89 10.47
N ILE A 110 -3.02 -6.68 9.15
CA ILE A 110 -1.90 -6.16 8.38
C ILE A 110 -2.23 -4.74 7.96
N PHE A 111 -1.37 -3.79 8.33
CA PHE A 111 -1.44 -2.41 7.85
C PHE A 111 -0.43 -2.21 6.74
N LEU A 112 -0.90 -1.83 5.54
CA LEU A 112 -0.03 -1.55 4.41
C LEU A 112 0.42 -0.09 4.45
N SER A 113 1.69 0.10 4.74
CA SER A 113 2.41 1.37 4.70
C SER A 113 3.27 1.47 3.43
N SER A 114 4.08 2.49 3.31
CA SER A 114 4.92 2.75 2.15
C SER A 114 6.30 3.25 2.58
N ASP A 115 7.28 3.12 1.70
CA ASP A 115 8.62 3.72 1.76
C ASP A 115 8.61 5.24 1.89
N GLU A 116 7.49 5.89 1.56
CA GLU A 116 7.34 7.36 1.67
C GLU A 116 7.64 7.93 3.06
N ILE A 117 7.49 7.12 4.11
CA ILE A 117 7.88 7.52 5.48
C ILE A 117 9.36 7.82 5.64
N TYR A 118 10.17 7.43 4.66
CA TYR A 118 11.63 7.61 4.64
C TYR A 118 12.10 8.63 3.59
N ASN A 119 11.23 9.30 2.87
CA ASN A 119 11.56 10.17 1.74
C ASN A 119 12.58 11.29 2.02
N GLY A 120 12.87 11.60 3.27
CA GLY A 120 13.94 12.53 3.69
C GLY A 120 15.26 11.85 4.05
N ASN A 121 15.33 10.52 3.99
CA ASN A 121 16.53 9.77 4.31
C ASN A 121 17.34 9.47 3.04
N TYR A 122 18.64 9.76 3.08
CA TYR A 122 19.55 9.61 1.95
C TYR A 122 20.52 8.42 2.12
N LYS A 123 20.25 7.53 3.05
CA LYS A 123 21.02 6.29 3.22
C LYS A 123 20.76 5.33 2.06
N ASP A 124 21.75 4.50 1.78
CA ASP A 124 21.65 3.47 0.73
C ASP A 124 20.80 2.27 1.20
N ASP A 125 20.89 1.92 2.49
CA ASP A 125 20.12 0.84 3.12
C ASP A 125 19.32 1.38 4.30
N ILE A 126 18.01 1.24 4.26
CA ILE A 126 17.09 1.71 5.30
C ILE A 126 16.45 0.52 6.00
N GLU A 127 16.82 0.33 7.27
CA GLU A 127 16.25 -0.72 8.11
C GLU A 127 14.91 -0.32 8.74
N GLU A 128 14.15 -1.29 9.24
CA GLU A 128 12.83 -1.06 9.84
C GLU A 128 12.86 -0.19 11.11
N GLU A 129 13.98 -0.17 11.81
CA GLU A 129 14.21 0.62 13.04
C GLU A 129 14.63 2.06 12.77
N GLU A 130 14.89 2.44 11.52
CA GLU A 130 15.23 3.82 11.16
C GLU A 130 14.10 4.79 11.47
N LYS A 131 14.49 5.99 11.88
CA LYS A 131 13.52 7.05 12.19
C LYS A 131 12.77 7.49 10.94
N PHE A 132 11.50 7.79 11.13
CA PHE A 132 10.70 8.44 10.11
C PHE A 132 11.33 9.77 9.70
N SER A 133 11.49 9.98 8.43
CA SER A 133 12.10 11.16 7.82
C SER A 133 11.31 11.63 6.60
N GLY A 134 10.13 11.06 6.39
CA GLY A 134 9.27 11.38 5.26
C GLY A 134 8.91 12.86 5.23
N ILE A 135 8.82 13.42 4.02
CA ILE A 135 8.48 14.81 3.77
C ILE A 135 7.14 14.85 3.06
N GLY A 136 6.20 15.61 3.62
CA GLY A 136 4.89 15.84 3.04
C GLY A 136 3.75 15.21 3.83
N ILE A 137 2.54 15.71 3.58
CA ILE A 137 1.33 15.40 4.36
C ILE A 137 1.05 13.88 4.39
N ARG A 138 1.25 13.18 3.27
CA ARG A 138 1.01 11.74 3.20
C ARG A 138 2.03 10.96 4.01
N ALA A 139 3.32 11.29 3.91
CA ALA A 139 4.36 10.65 4.69
C ALA A 139 4.14 10.87 6.21
N ASP A 140 3.78 12.08 6.61
CA ASP A 140 3.43 12.40 8.00
C ASP A 140 2.24 11.60 8.49
N ALA A 141 1.18 11.50 7.69
CA ALA A 141 -0.01 10.72 8.02
C ALA A 141 0.29 9.23 8.18
N LEU A 142 1.11 8.66 7.29
CA LEU A 142 1.52 7.25 7.36
C LEU A 142 2.39 6.99 8.60
N SER A 143 3.33 7.88 8.91
CA SER A 143 4.16 7.79 10.11
C SER A 143 3.32 7.80 11.39
N GLN A 144 2.34 8.69 11.49
CA GLN A 144 1.40 8.73 12.60
C GLN A 144 0.55 7.45 12.67
N ALA A 145 0.09 6.95 11.53
CA ALA A 145 -0.70 5.72 11.45
C ALA A 145 0.08 4.50 11.96
N GLU A 146 1.35 4.39 11.60
CA GLU A 146 2.20 3.30 12.10
C GLU A 146 2.41 3.37 13.61
N GLU A 147 2.63 4.56 14.17
CA GLU A 147 2.74 4.75 15.61
C GLU A 147 1.43 4.41 16.35
N ILE A 148 0.28 4.75 15.78
CA ILE A 148 -1.03 4.37 16.31
C ILE A 148 -1.20 2.85 16.28
N CYS A 149 -0.88 2.19 15.17
CA CYS A 149 -0.92 0.73 15.06
C CYS A 149 -0.04 0.07 16.13
N GLU A 150 1.18 0.55 16.31
CA GLU A 150 2.11 0.04 17.32
C GLU A 150 1.57 0.25 18.76
N ASN A 151 0.98 1.41 19.04
CA ASN A 151 0.35 1.67 20.33
C ASN A 151 -0.81 0.71 20.62
N PHE A 152 -1.66 0.41 19.63
CA PHE A 152 -2.73 -0.58 19.79
C PHE A 152 -2.18 -1.98 19.96
N ARG A 153 -1.12 -2.34 19.24
CA ARG A 153 -0.42 -3.61 19.37
C ARG A 153 0.06 -3.82 20.82
N ILE A 154 0.76 -2.83 21.37
CA ILE A 154 1.36 -2.91 22.71
C ILE A 154 0.28 -2.83 23.80
N ASN A 155 -0.59 -1.81 23.74
CA ASN A 155 -1.49 -1.48 24.84
C ASN A 155 -2.79 -2.30 24.84
N ARG A 156 -3.20 -2.84 23.69
CA ARG A 156 -4.41 -3.65 23.53
C ARG A 156 -4.12 -5.11 23.22
N GLY A 157 -2.86 -5.47 23.01
CA GLY A 157 -2.43 -6.83 22.67
C GLY A 157 -2.97 -7.32 21.32
N LEU A 158 -3.14 -6.42 20.35
CA LEU A 158 -3.58 -6.78 19.01
C LEU A 158 -2.42 -7.38 18.21
N ASP A 159 -2.72 -8.38 17.38
CA ASP A 159 -1.76 -8.94 16.44
C ASP A 159 -1.72 -8.07 15.17
N ILE A 160 -0.97 -6.98 15.24
CA ILE A 160 -0.82 -6.01 14.13
C ILE A 160 0.59 -6.14 13.54
N VAL A 161 0.65 -6.27 12.22
CA VAL A 161 1.88 -6.22 11.43
C VAL A 161 1.79 -5.06 10.46
N THR A 162 2.77 -4.17 10.50
CA THR A 162 2.94 -3.10 9.52
C THR A 162 3.88 -3.56 8.42
N LEU A 163 3.44 -3.44 7.17
CA LEU A 163 4.23 -3.80 6.00
C LEU A 163 4.43 -2.57 5.13
N ARG A 164 5.68 -2.09 5.04
CA ARG A 164 6.10 -0.96 4.21
C ARG A 164 6.47 -1.50 2.85
N LEU A 165 5.67 -1.17 1.86
CA LEU A 165 5.92 -1.58 0.48
C LEU A 165 6.69 -0.51 -0.26
N ASP A 166 7.70 -0.93 -0.99
CA ASP A 166 8.43 -0.10 -1.92
C ASP A 166 7.60 0.17 -3.20
N HIS A 167 8.18 0.85 -4.18
CA HIS A 167 7.52 1.23 -5.43
C HIS A 167 6.95 0.02 -6.16
N LEU A 168 5.63 -0.17 -6.04
CA LEU A 168 4.93 -1.27 -6.70
C LEU A 168 4.86 -1.07 -8.22
N TYR A 169 5.14 -2.14 -8.95
CA TYR A 169 4.83 -2.20 -10.37
C TYR A 169 4.05 -3.44 -10.75
N SER A 170 3.20 -3.31 -11.73
CA SER A 170 2.39 -4.40 -12.27
C SER A 170 2.05 -4.13 -13.73
N ILE A 171 1.57 -5.17 -14.42
CA ILE A 171 1.00 -5.02 -15.76
C ILE A 171 -0.39 -4.38 -15.61
N PRO A 172 -0.61 -3.16 -16.13
CA PRO A 172 -1.91 -2.50 -16.04
C PRO A 172 -3.01 -3.36 -16.68
N LYS A 173 -4.11 -3.55 -15.99
CA LYS A 173 -5.30 -4.23 -16.51
C LYS A 173 -6.34 -3.23 -17.01
N GLU A 174 -6.36 -2.04 -16.44
CA GLU A 174 -7.27 -0.95 -16.77
C GLU A 174 -6.51 0.37 -16.82
N LYS A 175 -7.10 1.39 -17.46
CA LYS A 175 -6.49 2.72 -17.58
C LYS A 175 -6.17 3.37 -16.23
N LYS A 176 -6.93 3.09 -15.20
CA LYS A 176 -6.67 3.58 -13.83
C LYS A 176 -5.42 2.98 -13.18
N ASP A 177 -4.95 1.82 -13.66
CA ASP A 177 -3.81 1.10 -13.11
C ASP A 177 -2.47 1.63 -13.66
N ILE A 178 -2.49 2.62 -14.55
CA ILE A 178 -1.31 3.20 -15.21
C ILE A 178 -0.55 4.16 -14.29
N ASN A 179 -0.75 4.09 -12.99
CA ASN A 179 -0.09 4.99 -12.04
C ASN A 179 1.31 4.53 -11.62
N ASN A 180 1.70 3.29 -11.93
CA ASN A 180 3.06 2.85 -11.63
C ASN A 180 4.05 3.42 -12.66
N ILE A 181 5.29 3.65 -12.20
CA ILE A 181 6.33 4.32 -12.97
C ILE A 181 6.67 3.59 -14.27
N CYS A 182 6.71 2.25 -14.24
CA CYS A 182 7.01 1.44 -15.43
C CYS A 182 5.94 1.61 -16.50
N ALA A 183 4.66 1.52 -16.12
CA ALA A 183 3.55 1.69 -17.04
C ALA A 183 3.51 3.12 -17.63
N ARG A 184 3.80 4.13 -16.80
CA ARG A 184 3.91 5.52 -17.27
C ARG A 184 5.00 5.67 -18.33
N MET A 185 6.20 5.17 -18.07
CA MET A 185 7.31 5.24 -19.01
C MET A 185 7.02 4.50 -20.32
N CYS A 186 6.37 3.33 -20.27
CA CYS A 186 5.93 2.63 -21.47
C CYS A 186 4.93 3.47 -22.29
N LEU A 187 4.00 4.16 -21.61
CA LEU A 187 3.06 5.06 -22.30
C LEU A 187 3.74 6.28 -22.91
N ASP A 188 4.70 6.87 -22.20
CA ASP A 188 5.49 7.99 -22.70
C ASP A 188 6.22 7.59 -23.99
N CYS A 189 6.82 6.39 -24.05
CA CYS A 189 7.39 5.83 -25.25
C CYS A 189 6.39 5.77 -26.42
N LEU A 190 5.18 5.28 -26.15
CA LEU A 190 4.18 5.02 -27.17
C LEU A 190 3.50 6.28 -27.69
N ARG A 191 3.36 7.31 -26.85
CA ARG A 191 2.60 8.53 -27.17
C ARG A 191 3.49 9.65 -27.67
N ASP A 192 4.55 9.92 -26.94
CA ASP A 192 5.29 11.17 -27.08
C ASP A 192 6.70 10.95 -27.67
N GLY A 193 7.15 9.70 -27.77
CA GLY A 193 8.53 9.38 -28.16
C GLY A 193 9.58 9.93 -27.20
N HIS A 194 9.15 10.34 -25.98
CA HIS A 194 10.02 10.88 -24.93
C HIS A 194 9.66 10.26 -23.60
N ILE A 195 10.67 9.74 -22.88
CA ILE A 195 10.51 9.27 -21.52
C ILE A 195 11.06 10.35 -20.59
N LYS A 196 10.26 10.79 -19.63
CA LYS A 196 10.71 11.74 -18.60
C LYS A 196 11.30 10.96 -17.43
N ALA A 197 12.51 11.30 -17.01
CA ALA A 197 13.21 10.66 -15.88
C ALA A 197 13.93 11.70 -15.02
N LYS A 198 13.88 11.51 -13.70
CA LYS A 198 14.59 12.34 -12.73
C LYS A 198 16.05 11.90 -12.63
N ALA A 199 17.00 12.88 -12.64
CA ALA A 199 18.44 12.61 -12.62
C ALA A 199 18.90 11.87 -11.36
N ASP A 200 18.41 12.31 -10.19
CA ASP A 200 18.91 11.92 -8.86
C ASP A 200 17.91 11.02 -8.10
N HIS A 201 16.94 10.47 -8.80
CA HIS A 201 15.96 9.58 -8.20
C HIS A 201 16.39 8.12 -8.35
N VAL A 202 16.58 7.46 -7.22
CA VAL A 202 16.98 6.05 -7.13
C VAL A 202 16.00 5.35 -6.20
N PHE A 203 15.54 4.17 -6.58
CA PHE A 203 14.56 3.38 -5.83
C PHE A 203 14.71 1.90 -6.17
N SER A 204 14.10 1.03 -5.41
CA SER A 204 13.86 -0.34 -5.82
C SER A 204 12.42 -0.53 -6.30
N LEU A 205 12.20 -1.54 -7.13
CA LEU A 205 10.91 -1.84 -7.70
C LEU A 205 10.40 -3.16 -7.13
N LEU A 206 9.23 -3.15 -6.54
CA LEU A 206 8.58 -4.35 -6.02
C LEU A 206 7.50 -4.84 -6.98
N TYR A 207 7.62 -6.08 -7.46
CA TYR A 207 6.57 -6.65 -8.29
C TYR A 207 5.32 -6.93 -7.46
N GLU A 208 4.18 -6.45 -7.91
CA GLU A 208 2.90 -6.54 -7.18
C GLU A 208 2.53 -7.97 -6.78
N LYS A 209 2.83 -8.97 -7.62
CA LYS A 209 2.53 -10.37 -7.29
C LYS A 209 3.41 -10.91 -6.17
N ASP A 210 4.65 -10.46 -6.07
CA ASP A 210 5.55 -10.85 -4.99
C ASP A 210 5.10 -10.23 -3.67
N ALA A 211 4.68 -8.94 -3.70
CA ALA A 211 4.06 -8.30 -2.56
C ALA A 211 2.81 -9.08 -2.08
N VAL A 212 1.94 -9.48 -3.00
CA VAL A 212 0.74 -10.27 -2.68
C VAL A 212 1.08 -11.63 -2.10
N GLU A 213 2.11 -12.31 -2.62
CA GLU A 213 2.56 -13.59 -2.07
C GLU A 213 3.10 -13.43 -0.66
N TYR A 214 3.90 -12.39 -0.40
CA TYR A 214 4.43 -12.11 0.94
C TYR A 214 3.30 -11.79 1.94
N ILE A 215 2.34 -10.94 1.55
CA ILE A 215 1.14 -10.67 2.37
C ILE A 215 0.39 -11.97 2.68
N TYR A 216 0.26 -12.85 1.69
CA TYR A 216 -0.40 -14.14 1.88
C TYR A 216 0.35 -15.04 2.87
N GLN A 217 1.67 -15.06 2.82
CA GLN A 217 2.48 -15.81 3.79
C GLN A 217 2.35 -15.23 5.20
N LEU A 218 2.29 -13.91 5.36
CA LEU A 218 2.03 -13.28 6.65
C LEU A 218 0.65 -13.65 7.24
N ILE A 219 -0.37 -13.82 6.40
CA ILE A 219 -1.68 -14.27 6.83
C ILE A 219 -1.65 -15.72 7.32
N LYS A 220 -0.89 -16.58 6.64
CA LYS A 220 -0.81 -18.02 6.98
C LYS A 220 0.04 -18.29 8.20
N ASN A 221 1.11 -17.55 8.38
CA ASN A 221 2.05 -17.74 9.46
C ASN A 221 1.55 -17.07 10.74
N THR A 222 1.22 -17.85 11.74
CA THR A 222 0.76 -17.34 13.04
C THR A 222 1.88 -16.72 13.88
N LYS A 223 3.15 -17.01 13.54
CA LYS A 223 4.32 -16.46 14.22
C LYS A 223 5.04 -15.51 13.27
N HIS A 224 5.35 -14.33 13.74
CA HIS A 224 6.22 -13.36 13.09
C HIS A 224 7.23 -12.84 14.11
N GLU A 225 8.43 -12.55 13.66
CA GLU A 225 9.52 -12.13 14.54
C GLU A 225 9.45 -10.64 14.87
N ARG A 226 8.92 -9.84 13.96
CA ARG A 226 8.82 -8.38 14.06
C ARG A 226 7.40 -7.91 13.82
N SER A 227 7.07 -6.72 14.33
CA SER A 227 5.79 -6.04 14.06
C SER A 227 5.82 -5.15 12.82
N ARG A 228 7.01 -4.87 12.28
CA ARG A 228 7.24 -4.03 11.10
C ARG A 228 8.18 -4.74 10.14
N TYR A 229 7.92 -4.62 8.84
CA TYR A 229 8.78 -5.15 7.78
C TYR A 229 8.85 -4.16 6.63
N ASN A 230 10.05 -3.96 6.10
CA ASN A 230 10.27 -3.37 4.79
C ASN A 230 10.17 -4.47 3.73
N LEU A 231 9.44 -4.25 2.67
CA LEU A 231 9.34 -5.18 1.54
C LEU A 231 9.78 -4.50 0.26
N SER A 232 10.92 -4.91 -0.22
CA SER A 232 11.63 -4.40 -1.39
C SER A 232 12.17 -5.56 -2.22
N SER A 233 12.58 -5.32 -3.47
CA SER A 233 13.24 -6.31 -4.31
C SER A 233 14.74 -6.43 -4.07
N ASN A 234 15.35 -5.55 -3.32
CA ASN A 234 16.80 -5.35 -3.19
C ASN A 234 17.53 -4.93 -4.48
N ASP A 235 16.82 -4.81 -5.61
CA ASP A 235 17.36 -4.35 -6.88
C ASP A 235 17.20 -2.83 -7.00
N VAL A 236 18.26 -2.10 -6.72
CA VAL A 236 18.27 -0.65 -6.81
C VAL A 236 18.46 -0.20 -8.24
N ILE A 237 17.61 0.70 -8.73
CA ILE A 237 17.68 1.27 -10.06
C ILE A 237 17.48 2.79 -10.02
N SER A 238 18.22 3.52 -10.85
CA SER A 238 17.92 4.93 -11.08
C SER A 238 16.73 5.10 -12.03
N GLU A 239 16.00 6.19 -11.90
CA GLU A 239 14.87 6.48 -12.80
C GLU A 239 15.34 6.58 -14.28
N VAL A 240 16.53 7.12 -14.50
CA VAL A 240 17.18 7.14 -15.83
C VAL A 240 17.52 5.72 -16.30
N GLY A 241 18.05 4.88 -15.43
CA GLY A 241 18.34 3.48 -15.73
C GLY A 241 17.09 2.67 -16.06
N LEU A 242 15.99 2.92 -15.34
CA LEU A 242 14.69 2.33 -15.63
C LEU A 242 14.17 2.79 -17.01
N ALA A 243 14.28 4.09 -17.32
CA ALA A 243 13.88 4.63 -18.63
C ALA A 243 14.65 3.96 -19.78
N ALA A 244 15.96 3.74 -19.61
CA ALA A 244 16.78 3.05 -20.60
C ALA A 244 16.34 1.56 -20.78
N LYS A 245 16.05 0.86 -19.69
CA LYS A 245 15.50 -0.52 -19.76
C LYS A 245 14.13 -0.59 -20.44
N VAL A 246 13.27 0.39 -20.17
CA VAL A 246 11.95 0.48 -20.84
C VAL A 246 12.13 0.74 -22.33
N GLN A 247 13.00 1.67 -22.72
CA GLN A 247 13.34 1.97 -24.12
C GLN A 247 13.83 0.71 -24.86
N GLU A 248 14.77 -0.03 -24.26
CA GLU A 248 15.29 -1.28 -24.82
C GLU A 248 14.17 -2.32 -24.98
N ALA A 249 13.37 -2.55 -23.91
CA ALA A 249 12.29 -3.53 -23.91
C ALA A 249 11.19 -3.21 -24.93
N MET A 250 10.91 -1.92 -25.17
CA MET A 250 9.92 -1.45 -26.13
C MET A 250 10.47 -1.43 -27.57
N GLY A 251 11.78 -1.62 -27.77
CA GLY A 251 12.43 -1.57 -29.09
C GLY A 251 12.27 -0.21 -29.78
N THR A 252 12.30 0.88 -29.00
CA THR A 252 12.09 2.25 -29.52
C THR A 252 13.36 3.07 -29.41
N GLU A 253 13.49 4.12 -30.24
CA GLU A 253 14.52 5.14 -30.15
C GLU A 253 14.01 6.43 -29.46
N SER A 254 13.12 6.25 -28.47
CA SER A 254 12.55 7.38 -27.73
C SER A 254 13.65 8.16 -26.99
N ASN A 255 13.53 9.49 -26.97
CA ASN A 255 14.46 10.31 -26.19
C ASN A 255 14.17 10.19 -24.68
N ILE A 256 15.23 10.08 -23.87
CA ILE A 256 15.12 10.16 -22.41
C ILE A 256 15.37 11.62 -21.99
N ALA A 257 14.31 12.32 -21.61
CA ALA A 257 14.39 13.69 -21.13
C ALA A 257 14.68 13.67 -19.60
N VAL A 258 15.91 13.97 -19.26
CA VAL A 258 16.36 13.98 -17.86
C VAL A 258 16.15 15.37 -17.25
N PHE A 259 15.55 15.41 -16.06
CA PHE A 259 15.37 16.64 -15.29
C PHE A 259 15.81 16.43 -13.83
N SER A 260 16.28 17.51 -13.19
CA SER A 260 16.63 17.51 -11.78
C SER A 260 15.43 17.95 -10.94
N ASP A 261 15.13 17.23 -9.88
CA ASP A 261 14.17 17.64 -8.85
C ASP A 261 14.88 17.62 -7.51
N SER A 262 14.62 18.61 -6.66
CA SER A 262 15.29 18.78 -5.37
C SER A 262 14.91 17.76 -4.28
N ASN A 263 14.02 16.83 -4.60
CA ASN A 263 13.51 15.84 -3.67
C ASN A 263 14.31 14.54 -3.74
N GLY A 264 14.85 14.20 -2.60
CA GLY A 264 15.85 13.19 -2.35
C GLY A 264 15.54 11.73 -2.68
N ARG A 265 16.52 10.92 -2.36
CA ARG A 265 16.69 9.50 -2.61
C ARG A 265 16.16 8.68 -1.42
N CYS A 266 15.45 7.61 -1.68
CA CYS A 266 15.06 6.62 -0.68
C CYS A 266 15.21 5.21 -1.25
N VAL A 267 15.88 4.32 -0.51
CA VAL A 267 16.05 2.90 -0.85
C VAL A 267 15.81 2.07 0.40
N LEU A 268 14.89 1.13 0.35
CA LEU A 268 14.64 0.17 1.43
C LEU A 268 15.59 -1.02 1.34
N SER A 269 16.05 -1.50 2.47
CA SER A 269 16.80 -2.76 2.63
C SER A 269 15.86 -3.91 2.98
#